data_ed0678b7c78aa8c7f3b6ab43125797c7
#
_entry.id   ed0678b7c78aa8c7f3b6ab43125797c7
#
_cell.length_a   1.000
_cell.length_b   1.000
_cell.length_c   1.000
_cell.angle_alpha   90.00
_cell.angle_beta   90.00
_cell.angle_gamma   90.00
#
_symmetry.space_group_name_H-M   'P 1'
#
loop_
_entity.id
_entity.type
_entity.pdbx_description
1 polymer ?
#
loop_
_entity_poly.entity_id
_entity_poly.type
_entity_poly.pdbx_seq_one_letter_code
_entity_poly.pdbx_strand_id
1 'polypeptide(L)'
;MKKLLAMVLAAVMVLSLCSCATAEETVALRVWVGDNADLPWINSVIENFKAAHPEKTYDISVDIQAEGDCSKRVLNDTEAAADVFTFADDQFNSLMNAEALQQVVVDADEIIAANGGADAGAVQASTGADGNLYAYPATADNGYFMFYNKEYFTEEDVQTLDGMLAKAAAAGKYVGFPMSDPWYLYPFFQGAGLDM
;
A
#
# COMPACT_ATOMS: atom_id res chain seq x y z
N MET A 1 39.25 38.90 -44.26
CA MET A 1 39.40 37.47 -44.02
C MET A 1 39.48 37.11 -42.51
N LYS A 2 40.42 37.68 -41.71
CA LYS A 2 40.54 37.33 -40.27
C LYS A 2 39.32 37.63 -39.44
N LYS A 3 38.55 38.70 -39.71
CA LYS A 3 37.31 39.05 -38.97
C LYS A 3 36.14 38.11 -39.34
N LEU A 4 36.07 37.61 -40.58
CA LEU A 4 35.08 36.69 -41.03
C LEU A 4 35.30 35.28 -40.41
N LEU A 5 36.57 34.87 -40.33
CA LEU A 5 36.97 33.61 -39.71
C LEU A 5 36.68 33.62 -38.20
N ALA A 6 36.89 34.73 -37.50
CA ALA A 6 36.57 34.90 -36.08
C ALA A 6 35.06 34.85 -35.82
N MET A 7 34.20 35.42 -36.71
CA MET A 7 32.76 35.33 -36.61
C MET A 7 32.26 33.91 -36.85
N VAL A 8 32.81 33.18 -37.80
CA VAL A 8 32.45 31.79 -38.07
C VAL A 8 32.86 30.87 -36.90
N LEU A 9 34.07 31.09 -36.33
CA LEU A 9 34.49 30.34 -35.12
C LEU A 9 33.58 30.61 -33.90
N ALA A 10 33.19 31.88 -33.70
CA ALA A 10 32.27 32.26 -32.62
C ALA A 10 30.88 31.66 -32.81
N ALA A 11 30.35 31.63 -34.03
CA ALA A 11 29.06 31.01 -34.36
C ALA A 11 29.11 29.49 -34.17
N VAL A 12 30.20 28.81 -34.50
CA VAL A 12 30.38 27.37 -34.27
C VAL A 12 30.51 27.06 -32.78
N MET A 13 31.19 27.91 -31.98
CA MET A 13 31.22 27.73 -30.52
C MET A 13 29.86 27.96 -29.86
N VAL A 14 29.05 28.90 -30.32
CA VAL A 14 27.70 29.12 -29.79
C VAL A 14 26.76 27.96 -30.16
N LEU A 15 26.88 27.40 -31.36
CA LEU A 15 26.12 26.22 -31.78
C LEU A 15 26.55 24.95 -31.03
N SER A 16 27.81 24.82 -30.63
CA SER A 16 28.27 23.68 -29.84
C SER A 16 27.87 23.74 -28.36
N LEU A 17 27.55 24.92 -27.85
CA LEU A 17 27.04 25.12 -26.48
C LEU A 17 25.52 24.84 -26.35
N CYS A 18 24.79 24.85 -27.47
CA CYS A 18 23.35 24.49 -27.46
C CYS A 18 23.07 22.98 -27.60
N SER A 19 24.09 22.13 -27.72
CA SER A 19 23.94 20.69 -27.86
C SER A 19 24.29 19.92 -26.59
N CYS A 20 24.33 20.56 -25.41
CA CYS A 20 24.07 19.84 -24.15
C CYS A 20 22.57 19.61 -24.05
N ALA A 21 22.03 18.73 -24.89
CA ALA A 21 20.86 17.96 -24.51
C ALA A 21 21.32 17.19 -23.27
N THR A 22 20.98 17.70 -22.09
CA THR A 22 20.98 16.88 -20.86
C THR A 22 20.19 15.66 -21.25
N ALA A 23 20.81 14.49 -21.26
CA ALA A 23 20.06 13.24 -21.35
C ALA A 23 19.01 13.35 -20.27
N GLU A 24 17.74 13.37 -20.65
CA GLU A 24 16.62 13.46 -19.74
C GLU A 24 16.77 12.25 -18.82
N GLU A 25 17.01 12.49 -17.54
CA GLU A 25 17.26 11.43 -16.57
C GLU A 25 15.99 10.59 -16.46
N THR A 26 16.04 9.37 -16.97
CA THR A 26 14.92 8.44 -16.83
C THR A 26 14.96 7.84 -15.44
N VAL A 27 13.91 8.06 -14.67
CA VAL A 27 13.72 7.49 -13.35
C VAL A 27 12.98 6.17 -13.52
N ALA A 28 13.63 5.05 -13.18
CA ALA A 28 13.02 3.74 -13.15
C ALA A 28 12.41 3.50 -11.77
N LEU A 29 11.14 3.09 -11.71
CA LEU A 29 10.43 2.74 -10.48
C LEU A 29 9.73 1.38 -10.64
N ARG A 30 9.74 0.60 -9.56
CA ARG A 30 9.01 -0.66 -9.45
C ARG A 30 7.88 -0.48 -8.45
N VAL A 31 6.67 -0.93 -8.81
CA VAL A 31 5.47 -0.84 -7.99
C VAL A 31 4.90 -2.25 -7.82
N TRP A 32 4.57 -2.65 -6.60
CA TRP A 32 3.83 -3.87 -6.32
C TRP A 32 2.44 -3.53 -5.80
N VAL A 33 1.43 -4.17 -6.39
CA VAL A 33 0.02 -4.09 -5.96
C VAL A 33 -0.49 -5.48 -5.59
N GLY A 34 -1.51 -5.55 -4.74
CA GLY A 34 -1.97 -6.79 -4.13
C GLY A 34 -2.62 -7.77 -5.09
N ASP A 35 -3.40 -7.27 -6.05
CA ASP A 35 -4.21 -8.09 -6.94
C ASP A 35 -4.28 -7.52 -8.38
N ASN A 36 -4.69 -8.37 -9.33
CA ASN A 36 -4.96 -7.95 -10.70
C ASN A 36 -6.10 -6.92 -10.79
N ALA A 37 -7.03 -6.92 -9.85
CA ALA A 37 -8.12 -5.94 -9.80
C ALA A 37 -7.62 -4.52 -9.55
N ASP A 38 -6.42 -4.35 -8.97
CA ASP A 38 -5.81 -3.07 -8.70
C ASP A 38 -5.16 -2.43 -9.93
N LEU A 39 -4.86 -3.23 -10.97
CA LEU A 39 -4.15 -2.76 -12.16
C LEU A 39 -4.81 -1.58 -12.88
N PRO A 40 -6.14 -1.53 -13.10
CA PRO A 40 -6.77 -0.38 -13.75
C PRO A 40 -6.60 0.91 -12.96
N TRP A 41 -6.70 0.81 -11.61
CA TRP A 41 -6.53 1.93 -10.71
C TRP A 41 -5.09 2.43 -10.71
N ILE A 42 -4.11 1.55 -10.45
CA ILE A 42 -2.70 1.96 -10.35
C ILE A 42 -2.17 2.50 -11.69
N ASN A 43 -2.57 1.94 -12.82
CA ASN A 43 -2.19 2.47 -14.12
C ASN A 43 -2.73 3.89 -14.33
N SER A 44 -3.95 4.19 -13.90
CA SER A 44 -4.50 5.54 -13.94
C SER A 44 -3.72 6.51 -13.03
N VAL A 45 -3.32 6.06 -11.84
CA VAL A 45 -2.47 6.85 -10.92
C VAL A 45 -1.11 7.15 -11.57
N ILE A 46 -0.47 6.15 -12.19
CA ILE A 46 0.82 6.30 -12.88
C ILE A 46 0.74 7.30 -14.03
N GLU A 47 -0.31 7.23 -14.85
CA GLU A 47 -0.51 8.19 -15.95
C GLU A 47 -0.70 9.62 -15.43
N ASN A 48 -1.51 9.80 -14.37
CA ASN A 48 -1.69 11.10 -13.74
C ASN A 48 -0.39 11.63 -13.11
N PHE A 49 0.39 10.75 -12.47
CA PHE A 49 1.69 11.09 -11.91
C PHE A 49 2.66 11.58 -13.00
N LYS A 50 2.79 10.84 -14.10
CA LYS A 50 3.63 11.23 -15.23
C LYS A 50 3.20 12.57 -15.85
N ALA A 51 1.88 12.80 -15.94
CA ALA A 51 1.34 14.05 -16.45
C ALA A 51 1.60 15.25 -15.51
N ALA A 52 1.61 15.03 -14.20
CA ALA A 52 1.89 16.04 -13.18
C ALA A 52 3.39 16.36 -13.06
N HIS A 53 4.26 15.44 -13.49
CA HIS A 53 5.73 15.55 -13.38
C HIS A 53 6.42 15.46 -14.74
N PRO A 54 6.12 16.38 -15.68
CA PRO A 54 6.68 16.34 -17.04
C PRO A 54 8.17 16.70 -17.12
N GLU A 55 8.76 17.13 -16.00
CA GLU A 55 10.18 17.51 -15.91
C GLU A 55 11.14 16.33 -15.96
N LYS A 56 10.62 15.09 -15.82
CA LYS A 56 11.40 13.85 -15.89
C LYS A 56 10.68 12.81 -16.75
N THR A 57 11.46 11.88 -17.28
CA THR A 57 10.93 10.66 -17.90
C THR A 57 10.89 9.56 -16.85
N TYR A 58 9.74 8.89 -16.73
CA TYR A 58 9.53 7.80 -15.77
C TYR A 58 9.29 6.47 -16.50
N ASP A 59 10.09 5.47 -16.15
CA ASP A 59 9.88 4.06 -16.53
C ASP A 59 9.34 3.31 -15.30
N ILE A 60 8.03 3.10 -15.23
CA ILE A 60 7.36 2.52 -14.06
C ILE A 60 6.82 1.15 -14.43
N SER A 61 7.35 0.11 -13.79
CA SER A 61 6.86 -1.26 -13.88
C SER A 61 5.92 -1.59 -12.73
N VAL A 62 4.88 -2.38 -13.00
CA VAL A 62 3.92 -2.84 -12.00
C VAL A 62 3.90 -4.37 -11.99
N ASP A 63 4.10 -4.96 -10.82
CA ASP A 63 3.99 -6.41 -10.59
C ASP A 63 2.95 -6.71 -9.51
N ILE A 64 2.38 -7.92 -9.55
CA ILE A 64 1.45 -8.40 -8.54
C ILE A 64 2.21 -9.08 -7.41
N GLN A 65 1.97 -8.61 -6.20
CA GLN A 65 2.48 -9.20 -4.98
C GLN A 65 1.42 -9.15 -3.90
N ALA A 66 0.89 -10.31 -3.51
CA ALA A 66 -0.14 -10.40 -2.48
C ALA A 66 0.31 -9.69 -1.19
N GLU A 67 -0.55 -8.86 -0.64
CA GLU A 67 -0.27 -8.00 0.53
C GLU A 67 0.19 -8.82 1.74
N GLY A 68 -0.46 -9.98 1.98
CA GLY A 68 -0.14 -10.87 3.09
C GLY A 68 1.28 -11.48 3.05
N ASP A 69 1.94 -11.50 1.89
CA ASP A 69 3.30 -12.02 1.72
C ASP A 69 4.33 -10.93 1.39
N CYS A 70 3.89 -9.68 1.26
CA CYS A 70 4.73 -8.59 0.79
C CYS A 70 5.93 -8.35 1.70
N SER A 71 5.74 -8.28 3.02
CA SER A 71 6.83 -8.06 3.96
C SER A 71 7.91 -9.14 3.88
N LYS A 72 7.53 -10.41 3.76
CA LYS A 72 8.49 -11.52 3.62
C LYS A 72 9.36 -11.34 2.39
N ARG A 73 8.74 -10.88 1.28
CA ARG A 73 9.47 -10.68 0.04
C ARG A 73 10.42 -9.49 0.11
N VAL A 74 9.96 -8.37 0.71
CA VAL A 74 10.81 -7.19 0.97
C VAL A 74 11.98 -7.55 1.87
N LEU A 75 11.73 -8.26 2.98
CA LEU A 75 12.75 -8.61 3.96
C LEU A 75 13.74 -9.68 3.48
N ASN A 76 13.37 -10.51 2.50
CA ASN A 76 14.29 -11.45 1.90
C ASN A 76 15.36 -10.78 1.02
N ASP A 77 15.00 -9.71 0.31
CA ASP A 77 15.90 -8.96 -0.56
C ASP A 77 15.37 -7.56 -0.76
N THR A 78 15.83 -6.62 0.06
CA THR A 78 15.41 -5.21 0.02
C THR A 78 15.87 -4.50 -1.25
N GLU A 79 16.97 -4.90 -1.88
CA GLU A 79 17.46 -4.32 -3.13
C GLU A 79 16.62 -4.76 -4.33
N ALA A 80 16.08 -5.99 -4.29
CA ALA A 80 15.19 -6.49 -5.32
C ALA A 80 13.71 -6.14 -5.07
N ALA A 81 13.37 -5.57 -3.91
CA ALA A 81 12.02 -5.13 -3.60
C ALA A 81 11.56 -3.98 -4.50
N ALA A 82 10.24 -3.76 -4.58
CA ALA A 82 9.68 -2.60 -5.27
C ALA A 82 9.95 -1.32 -4.48
N ASP A 83 10.05 -0.19 -5.20
CA ASP A 83 10.22 1.13 -4.60
C ASP A 83 8.92 1.61 -3.93
N VAL A 84 7.77 1.14 -4.42
CA VAL A 84 6.44 1.38 -3.84
C VAL A 84 5.71 0.04 -3.79
N PHE A 85 5.14 -0.31 -2.65
CA PHE A 85 4.44 -1.59 -2.48
C PHE A 85 3.27 -1.48 -1.51
N THR A 86 2.22 -2.29 -1.76
CA THR A 86 1.11 -2.46 -0.83
C THR A 86 1.40 -3.59 0.15
N PHE A 87 1.00 -3.40 1.40
CA PHE A 87 1.15 -4.41 2.46
C PHE A 87 0.01 -4.32 3.48
N ALA A 88 -0.26 -5.41 4.18
CA ALA A 88 -1.23 -5.42 5.26
C ALA A 88 -0.64 -4.79 6.55
N ASP A 89 -1.49 -4.14 7.33
CA ASP A 89 -1.08 -3.36 8.51
C ASP A 89 -0.39 -4.18 9.60
N ASP A 90 -0.70 -5.47 9.74
CA ASP A 90 -0.03 -6.40 10.64
C ASP A 90 1.47 -6.59 10.32
N GLN A 91 1.90 -6.22 9.12
CA GLN A 91 3.30 -6.28 8.67
C GLN A 91 4.10 -5.01 8.97
N PHE A 92 3.42 -3.93 9.36
CA PHE A 92 4.03 -2.60 9.56
C PHE A 92 5.24 -2.66 10.49
N ASN A 93 5.08 -3.25 11.66
CA ASN A 93 6.17 -3.32 12.64
C ASN A 93 7.39 -4.10 12.15
N SER A 94 7.18 -5.17 11.37
CA SER A 94 8.28 -5.96 10.80
C SER A 94 9.07 -5.15 9.77
N LEU A 95 8.38 -4.39 8.93
CA LEU A 95 8.98 -3.52 7.93
C LEU A 95 9.70 -2.32 8.57
N MET A 96 9.12 -1.72 9.61
CA MET A 96 9.74 -0.64 10.40
C MET A 96 11.03 -1.10 11.07
N ASN A 97 11.01 -2.26 11.73
CA ASN A 97 12.17 -2.81 12.42
C ASN A 97 13.33 -3.14 11.47
N ALA A 98 13.03 -3.41 10.21
CA ALA A 98 14.01 -3.66 9.15
C ALA A 98 14.43 -2.38 8.39
N GLU A 99 13.94 -1.21 8.82
CA GLU A 99 14.18 0.07 8.13
C GLU A 99 13.78 0.05 6.65
N ALA A 100 12.76 -0.75 6.31
CA ALA A 100 12.27 -0.95 4.95
C ALA A 100 11.21 0.07 4.52
N LEU A 101 10.75 0.92 5.43
CA LEU A 101 9.80 2.00 5.15
C LEU A 101 10.46 3.36 5.30
N GLN A 102 10.14 4.25 4.37
CA GLN A 102 10.57 5.64 4.41
C GLN A 102 9.51 6.51 5.09
N GLN A 103 9.94 7.46 5.93
CA GLN A 103 9.05 8.47 6.48
C GLN A 103 8.38 9.29 5.35
N VAL A 104 7.08 9.49 5.45
CA VAL A 104 6.32 10.40 4.61
C VAL A 104 6.57 11.83 5.11
N VAL A 105 7.37 12.59 4.37
CA VAL A 105 7.77 13.96 4.76
C VAL A 105 7.05 15.04 3.95
N VAL A 106 6.49 14.69 2.79
CA VAL A 106 5.76 15.63 1.93
C VAL A 106 4.27 15.46 2.18
N ASP A 107 3.58 16.55 2.44
CA ASP A 107 2.12 16.62 2.62
C ASP A 107 1.55 15.65 3.69
N ALA A 108 2.38 15.24 4.67
CA ALA A 108 1.97 14.28 5.69
C ALA A 108 0.72 14.74 6.47
N ASP A 109 0.63 16.00 6.85
CA ASP A 109 -0.52 16.56 7.57
C ASP A 109 -1.80 16.55 6.69
N GLU A 110 -1.66 16.82 5.40
CA GLU A 110 -2.77 16.79 4.44
C GLU A 110 -3.26 15.33 4.22
N ILE A 111 -2.34 14.38 4.14
CA ILE A 111 -2.65 12.95 4.04
C ILE A 111 -3.38 12.48 5.29
N ILE A 112 -2.90 12.83 6.48
CA ILE A 112 -3.54 12.50 7.76
C ILE A 112 -4.96 13.08 7.79
N ALA A 113 -5.12 14.36 7.45
CA ALA A 113 -6.42 15.01 7.45
C ALA A 113 -7.40 14.39 6.45
N ALA A 114 -6.93 14.05 5.25
CA ALA A 114 -7.73 13.41 4.21
C ALA A 114 -8.21 11.99 4.61
N ASN A 115 -7.49 11.31 5.49
CA ASN A 115 -7.80 9.97 5.98
C ASN A 115 -8.50 9.95 7.36
N GLY A 116 -9.12 11.07 7.76
CA GLY A 116 -9.96 11.14 8.94
C GLY A 116 -9.26 11.66 10.21
N GLY A 117 -8.03 12.13 10.07
CA GLY A 117 -7.24 12.70 11.18
C GLY A 117 -6.39 11.66 11.90
N ALA A 118 -5.58 12.15 12.85
CA ALA A 118 -4.59 11.32 13.57
C ALA A 118 -5.21 10.17 14.38
N ASP A 119 -6.47 10.30 14.78
CA ASP A 119 -7.19 9.27 15.56
C ASP A 119 -7.84 8.20 14.67
N ALA A 120 -7.81 8.34 13.34
CA ALA A 120 -8.35 7.35 12.43
C ALA A 120 -7.49 6.07 12.44
N GLY A 121 -8.13 4.90 12.52
CA GLY A 121 -7.43 3.61 12.61
C GLY A 121 -6.41 3.37 11.49
N ALA A 122 -6.75 3.73 10.25
CA ALA A 122 -5.83 3.60 9.12
C ALA A 122 -4.59 4.50 9.25
N VAL A 123 -4.75 5.70 9.83
CA VAL A 123 -3.63 6.62 10.10
C VAL A 123 -2.76 6.08 11.25
N GLN A 124 -3.38 5.61 12.32
CA GLN A 124 -2.66 4.99 13.44
C GLN A 124 -1.86 3.77 12.99
N ALA A 125 -2.45 2.90 12.16
CA ALA A 125 -1.78 1.72 11.60
C ALA A 125 -0.60 2.06 10.67
N SER A 126 -0.54 3.29 10.16
CA SER A 126 0.52 3.80 9.27
C SER A 126 1.53 4.69 9.99
N THR A 127 1.38 4.88 11.31
CA THR A 127 2.19 5.81 12.13
C THR A 127 3.17 5.03 13.00
N GLY A 128 4.44 5.42 12.95
CA GLY A 128 5.49 4.86 13.78
C GLY A 128 5.40 5.28 15.25
N ALA A 129 6.14 4.61 16.11
CA ALA A 129 6.20 4.92 17.55
C ALA A 129 6.75 6.34 17.85
N ASP A 130 7.42 6.96 16.89
CA ASP A 130 7.91 8.33 16.94
C ASP A 130 6.85 9.38 16.56
N GLY A 131 5.64 8.93 16.20
CA GLY A 131 4.53 9.78 15.78
C GLY A 131 4.56 10.23 14.33
N ASN A 132 5.49 9.75 13.52
CA ASN A 132 5.59 10.07 12.11
C ASN A 132 4.88 9.03 11.23
N LEU A 133 4.38 9.48 10.08
CA LEU A 133 3.75 8.62 9.07
C LEU A 133 4.82 7.92 8.23
N TYR A 134 4.67 6.60 8.03
CA TYR A 134 5.60 5.76 7.25
C TYR A 134 4.91 4.96 6.13
N ALA A 135 3.61 5.06 6.02
CA ALA A 135 2.86 4.50 4.91
C ALA A 135 1.67 5.39 4.56
N TYR A 136 1.20 5.29 3.33
CA TYR A 136 -0.02 5.97 2.86
C TYR A 136 -1.20 5.03 3.13
N PRO A 137 -2.22 5.44 3.93
CA PRO A 137 -3.43 4.65 4.09
C PRO A 137 -4.10 4.43 2.73
N ALA A 138 -4.20 3.17 2.29
CA ALA A 138 -4.79 2.83 1.00
C ALA A 138 -6.28 2.47 1.13
N THR A 139 -6.62 1.63 2.12
CA THR A 139 -7.99 1.21 2.44
C THR A 139 -8.13 0.91 3.92
N ALA A 140 -9.34 1.03 4.47
CA ALA A 140 -9.66 0.73 5.86
C ALA A 140 -11.00 -0.04 5.96
N ASP A 141 -11.39 -0.73 4.90
CA ASP A 141 -12.67 -1.44 4.77
C ASP A 141 -12.56 -2.95 5.00
N ASN A 142 -11.35 -3.47 5.22
CA ASN A 142 -11.15 -4.86 5.58
C ASN A 142 -11.44 -5.09 7.07
N GLY A 143 -12.46 -5.85 7.37
CA GLY A 143 -12.91 -6.10 8.73
C GLY A 143 -13.62 -7.44 8.87
N TYR A 144 -13.89 -7.82 10.13
CA TYR A 144 -14.59 -9.05 10.43
C TYR A 144 -16.09 -8.87 10.28
N PHE A 145 -16.72 -9.75 9.53
CA PHE A 145 -18.16 -9.85 9.42
C PHE A 145 -18.56 -11.32 9.25
N MET A 146 -19.81 -11.64 9.57
CA MET A 146 -20.33 -12.98 9.52
C MET A 146 -21.56 -13.04 8.62
N PHE A 147 -21.52 -13.93 7.64
CA PHE A 147 -22.71 -14.33 6.90
C PHE A 147 -23.44 -15.44 7.64
N TYR A 148 -24.76 -15.36 7.75
CA TYR A 148 -25.57 -16.43 8.27
C TYR A 148 -26.79 -16.70 7.38
N ASN A 149 -27.23 -17.96 7.36
CA ASN A 149 -28.39 -18.35 6.57
C ASN A 149 -29.68 -18.02 7.34
N LYS A 150 -30.43 -17.02 6.85
CA LYS A 150 -31.68 -16.55 7.45
C LYS A 150 -32.83 -17.59 7.42
N GLU A 151 -32.68 -18.70 6.67
CA GLU A 151 -33.63 -19.82 6.72
C GLU A 151 -33.56 -20.55 8.06
N TYR A 152 -32.40 -20.61 8.69
CA TYR A 152 -32.13 -21.34 9.90
C TYR A 152 -31.92 -20.49 11.14
N PHE A 153 -31.46 -19.24 10.97
CA PHE A 153 -31.07 -18.35 12.04
C PHE A 153 -31.80 -17.02 11.97
N THR A 154 -32.17 -16.50 13.13
CA THR A 154 -32.57 -15.10 13.31
C THR A 154 -31.40 -14.24 13.73
N GLU A 155 -31.58 -12.92 13.77
CA GLU A 155 -30.57 -11.98 14.27
C GLU A 155 -30.24 -12.23 15.74
N GLU A 156 -31.21 -12.68 16.55
CA GLU A 156 -31.01 -13.00 17.95
C GLU A 156 -30.16 -14.27 18.14
N ASP A 157 -30.40 -15.31 17.33
CA ASP A 157 -29.65 -16.56 17.39
C ASP A 157 -28.13 -16.36 17.13
N VAL A 158 -27.76 -15.35 16.37
CA VAL A 158 -26.35 -15.11 15.93
C VAL A 158 -25.60 -14.05 16.77
N GLN A 159 -26.21 -13.54 17.82
CA GLN A 159 -25.57 -12.58 18.73
C GLN A 159 -24.48 -13.21 19.61
N THR A 160 -24.56 -14.52 19.83
CA THR A 160 -23.57 -15.25 20.62
C THR A 160 -23.19 -16.56 19.96
N LEU A 161 -21.96 -17.02 20.20
CA LEU A 161 -21.51 -18.33 19.71
C LEU A 161 -22.41 -19.47 20.28
N ASP A 162 -22.77 -19.41 21.55
CA ASP A 162 -23.63 -20.42 22.19
C ASP A 162 -25.01 -20.45 21.53
N GLY A 163 -25.60 -19.30 21.21
CA GLY A 163 -26.86 -19.20 20.48
C GLY A 163 -26.76 -19.84 19.10
N MET A 164 -25.70 -19.53 18.35
CA MET A 164 -25.44 -20.14 17.04
C MET A 164 -25.29 -21.67 17.14
N LEU A 165 -24.51 -22.17 18.10
CA LEU A 165 -24.29 -23.61 18.30
C LEU A 165 -25.55 -24.33 18.67
N ALA A 166 -26.35 -23.80 19.61
CA ALA A 166 -27.61 -24.37 20.04
C ALA A 166 -28.62 -24.46 18.87
N LYS A 167 -28.73 -23.39 18.10
CA LYS A 167 -29.62 -23.32 16.94
C LYS A 167 -29.19 -24.24 15.81
N ALA A 168 -27.91 -24.29 15.50
CA ALA A 168 -27.36 -25.20 14.51
C ALA A 168 -27.65 -26.68 14.89
N ALA A 169 -27.37 -27.03 16.13
CA ALA A 169 -27.63 -28.39 16.64
C ALA A 169 -29.12 -28.78 16.52
N ALA A 170 -30.03 -27.86 16.90
CA ALA A 170 -31.49 -28.10 16.79
C ALA A 170 -31.95 -28.26 15.34
N ALA A 171 -31.28 -27.61 14.40
CA ALA A 171 -31.55 -27.71 12.95
C ALA A 171 -30.78 -28.86 12.26
N GLY A 172 -29.97 -29.65 12.98
CA GLY A 172 -29.10 -30.68 12.40
C GLY A 172 -28.00 -30.10 11.49
N LYS A 173 -27.51 -28.88 11.80
CA LYS A 173 -26.48 -28.15 11.07
C LYS A 173 -25.23 -27.96 11.92
N TYR A 174 -24.19 -27.47 11.32
CA TYR A 174 -22.93 -27.15 11.98
C TYR A 174 -22.58 -25.66 11.80
N VAL A 175 -21.89 -25.10 12.78
CA VAL A 175 -21.15 -23.84 12.64
C VAL A 175 -19.70 -24.21 12.35
N GLY A 176 -19.17 -23.69 11.27
CA GLY A 176 -17.80 -23.97 10.86
C GLY A 176 -17.04 -22.70 10.54
N PHE A 177 -15.78 -22.64 10.97
CA PHE A 177 -14.83 -21.61 10.60
C PHE A 177 -13.40 -22.17 10.65
N PRO A 178 -12.43 -21.58 9.93
CA PRO A 178 -11.07 -22.09 9.85
C PRO A 178 -10.29 -21.80 11.14
N MET A 179 -10.26 -22.78 12.06
CA MET A 179 -9.54 -22.66 13.35
C MET A 179 -8.01 -22.70 13.24
N SER A 180 -7.48 -23.05 12.09
CA SER A 180 -6.02 -23.08 11.85
C SER A 180 -5.45 -21.77 11.34
N ASP A 181 -6.30 -20.80 11.07
CA ASP A 181 -5.93 -19.50 10.55
C ASP A 181 -6.03 -18.44 11.67
N PRO A 182 -4.93 -17.80 12.06
CA PRO A 182 -4.92 -16.77 13.13
C PRO A 182 -5.88 -15.62 12.87
N TRP A 183 -6.08 -15.23 11.61
CA TRP A 183 -7.03 -14.18 11.22
C TRP A 183 -8.44 -14.47 11.75
N TYR A 184 -8.93 -15.69 11.57
CA TYR A 184 -10.28 -16.07 12.02
C TYR A 184 -10.36 -16.38 13.52
N LEU A 185 -9.23 -16.56 14.19
CA LEU A 185 -9.18 -16.74 15.65
C LEU A 185 -9.16 -15.42 16.42
N TYR A 186 -8.62 -14.37 15.82
CA TYR A 186 -8.47 -13.06 16.47
C TYR A 186 -9.74 -12.55 17.15
N PRO A 187 -10.95 -12.56 16.53
CA PRO A 187 -12.17 -12.08 17.19
C PRO A 187 -12.51 -12.81 18.50
N PHE A 188 -12.12 -14.07 18.64
CA PHE A 188 -12.37 -14.84 19.86
C PHE A 188 -11.43 -14.40 21.00
N PHE A 189 -10.17 -14.15 20.70
CA PHE A 189 -9.21 -13.63 21.67
C PHE A 189 -9.57 -12.21 22.09
N GLN A 190 -9.89 -11.35 21.17
CA GLN A 190 -10.32 -9.98 21.46
C GLN A 190 -11.64 -9.97 22.26
N GLY A 191 -12.61 -10.83 21.92
CA GLY A 191 -13.84 -10.99 22.68
C GLY A 191 -13.62 -11.50 24.11
N ALA A 192 -12.51 -12.18 24.37
CA ALA A 192 -12.07 -12.60 25.70
C ALA A 192 -11.23 -11.52 26.44
N GLY A 193 -11.04 -10.33 25.84
CA GLY A 193 -10.24 -9.24 26.39
C GLY A 193 -8.73 -9.44 26.29
N LEU A 194 -8.28 -10.25 25.32
CA LEU A 194 -6.86 -10.47 25.04
C LEU A 194 -6.47 -9.69 23.80
N ASP A 195 -5.47 -8.81 23.93
CA ASP A 195 -4.78 -8.17 22.81
C ASP A 195 -3.66 -9.08 22.32
N MET A 196 -3.51 -9.18 20.99
CA MET A 196 -2.43 -9.96 20.35
C MET A 196 -1.48 -9.03 19.61
#